data_54d409300deaa13dd3fb1c66c1da300d
#
_entry.id   54d409300deaa13dd3fb1c66c1da300d
#
_cell.length_a   1.000
_cell.length_b   1.000
_cell.length_c   1.000
_cell.angle_alpha   90.00
_cell.angle_beta   90.00
_cell.angle_gamma   90.00
#
_symmetry.space_group_name_H-M   'P 1'
#
loop_
_entity.id
_entity.type
_entity.pdbx_description
1 polymer ?
#
loop_
_entity_poly.entity_id
_entity_poly.type
_entity_poly.pdbx_seq_one_letter_code
_entity_poly.pdbx_strand_id
1 'polypeptide(L)'
;MSDIALTVSILALVAVVGLFIGNVKFRGIGLGIGGVLFGGIIVGHFVSQAGMTLSSDMLHVIQEFGLILFVYTIGIQVGPGFFASLRVSGLRLNLFAVLIVIIGGLVTAILHKLFDIPLPVVLGIFSGAVTNTPALGAGQQILRDLGTPMEMVDQMGMSYAMAYPFGICGILFTMWMLRVIFRVNVETEAQQHESSRTNGGALIKTINIRVENPNLHDLAIKDVPILNGDKIICSRLKREETLKVPSPDTIIQLGDLLHLVGQPADLHNAQLVIGQEVDTSLSTKGTDLRVERVVVTNENVLGKRIRDLHFKERYDVVISRLNRAGVELVASGDISLQFGDILNLVGRPSAIDAVANVLGNAQQKLQQVQMLPVFIGIGLGVLLGSIPIFVPGFPAALKLGLAGGPLIMALILGRIGSIGKLYWFMPPSANLALRELGIVLFLSVVGLKSGGDFVNTLVNGEGLSWIGYGALITAVPLITVGILARMLAKMNYLTMCGMLAGSMTDPPALAFANNLHPTSGAAALSYATVYPLVMFLRIITPQLLAVLFWSIG
;
A
#
# COMPACT_ATOMS: atom_id res chain seq x y z
N MET A 1 3.01 41.75 -12.63
CA MET A 1 2.24 40.48 -12.52
C MET A 1 1.37 40.58 -11.27
N SER A 2 0.18 39.99 -11.28
CA SER A 2 -0.57 39.84 -10.03
C SER A 2 0.17 38.85 -9.09
N ASP A 3 -0.03 38.98 -7.77
CA ASP A 3 0.60 38.09 -6.78
C ASP A 3 0.27 36.61 -7.03
N ILE A 4 -0.94 36.33 -7.51
CA ILE A 4 -1.36 34.99 -7.91
C ILE A 4 -0.52 34.47 -9.07
N ALA A 5 -0.39 35.27 -10.13
CA ALA A 5 0.37 34.86 -11.29
C ALA A 5 1.87 34.68 -10.98
N LEU A 6 2.43 35.52 -10.11
CA LEU A 6 3.80 35.36 -9.63
C LEU A 6 3.99 34.07 -8.85
N THR A 7 3.12 33.80 -7.86
CA THR A 7 3.17 32.60 -7.04
C THR A 7 3.05 31.33 -7.88
N VAL A 8 2.07 31.27 -8.81
CA VAL A 8 1.88 30.11 -9.69
C VAL A 8 3.09 29.91 -10.61
N SER A 9 3.67 31.00 -11.16
CA SER A 9 4.87 30.91 -12.02
C SER A 9 6.08 30.38 -11.25
N ILE A 10 6.28 30.84 -10.02
CA ILE A 10 7.38 30.35 -9.17
C ILE A 10 7.16 28.88 -8.79
N LEU A 11 5.95 28.47 -8.43
CA LEU A 11 5.64 27.06 -8.14
C LEU A 11 5.85 26.17 -9.37
N ALA A 12 5.48 26.64 -10.58
CA ALA A 12 5.73 25.93 -11.82
C ALA A 12 7.24 25.78 -12.08
N LEU A 13 8.02 26.83 -11.84
CA LEU A 13 9.48 26.79 -11.95
C LEU A 13 10.08 25.79 -10.95
N VAL A 14 9.63 25.81 -9.70
CA VAL A 14 10.04 24.83 -8.67
C VAL A 14 9.76 23.40 -9.13
N ALA A 15 8.56 23.15 -9.65
CA ALA A 15 8.20 21.83 -10.14
C ALA A 15 9.12 21.38 -11.29
N VAL A 16 9.40 22.25 -12.26
CA VAL A 16 10.30 21.94 -13.39
C VAL A 16 11.71 21.63 -12.90
N VAL A 17 12.31 22.53 -12.11
CA VAL A 17 13.67 22.34 -11.56
C VAL A 17 13.72 21.09 -10.69
N GLY A 18 12.73 20.90 -9.83
CA GLY A 18 12.67 19.77 -8.90
C GLY A 18 12.49 18.42 -9.58
N LEU A 19 11.60 18.32 -10.56
CA LEU A 19 11.43 17.09 -11.35
C LEU A 19 12.66 16.80 -12.20
N PHE A 20 13.34 17.81 -12.72
CA PHE A 20 14.63 17.64 -13.42
C PHE A 20 15.67 17.04 -12.46
N ILE A 21 15.85 17.60 -11.26
CA ILE A 21 16.75 17.08 -10.22
C ILE A 21 16.36 15.64 -9.85
N GLY A 22 15.06 15.39 -9.65
CA GLY A 22 14.54 14.08 -9.28
C GLY A 22 14.79 12.98 -10.32
N ASN A 23 14.85 13.35 -11.61
CA ASN A 23 15.11 12.44 -12.71
C ASN A 23 16.60 12.12 -12.90
N VAL A 24 17.52 12.89 -12.29
CA VAL A 24 18.95 12.59 -12.30
C VAL A 24 19.20 11.31 -11.51
N LYS A 25 19.68 10.27 -12.18
CA LYS A 25 19.98 8.99 -11.56
C LYS A 25 21.48 8.77 -11.46
N PHE A 26 21.96 8.52 -10.25
CA PHE A 26 23.32 8.05 -10.01
C PHE A 26 23.33 6.55 -9.74
N ARG A 27 23.96 5.75 -10.60
CA ARG A 27 23.95 4.28 -10.53
C ARG A 27 22.54 3.66 -10.45
N GLY A 28 21.57 4.26 -11.13
CA GLY A 28 20.18 3.80 -11.15
C GLY A 28 19.31 4.30 -9.99
N ILE A 29 19.87 5.04 -9.03
CA ILE A 29 19.16 5.61 -7.88
C ILE A 29 18.99 7.11 -8.13
N GLY A 30 17.77 7.63 -7.94
CA GLY A 30 17.44 9.05 -8.04
C GLY A 30 16.52 9.49 -6.91
N LEU A 31 16.43 10.78 -6.69
CA LEU A 31 15.53 11.36 -5.67
C LEU A 31 14.05 11.22 -6.05
N GLY A 32 13.76 10.91 -7.32
CA GLY A 32 12.40 10.84 -7.82
C GLY A 32 11.64 12.16 -7.56
N ILE A 33 10.38 12.03 -7.17
CA ILE A 33 9.53 13.19 -6.88
C ILE A 33 10.03 14.03 -5.68
N GLY A 34 10.84 13.44 -4.79
CA GLY A 34 11.52 14.16 -3.69
C GLY A 34 12.46 15.26 -4.16
N GLY A 35 12.94 15.20 -5.41
CA GLY A 35 13.72 16.27 -6.06
C GLY A 35 13.01 17.61 -6.05
N VAL A 36 11.67 17.63 -6.00
CA VAL A 36 10.86 18.87 -5.97
C VAL A 36 11.14 19.69 -4.69
N LEU A 37 11.41 19.03 -3.58
CA LEU A 37 11.83 19.71 -2.34
C LEU A 37 13.12 20.53 -2.58
N PHE A 38 14.12 19.90 -3.19
CA PHE A 38 15.41 20.57 -3.48
C PHE A 38 15.30 21.64 -4.56
N GLY A 39 14.45 21.41 -5.57
CA GLY A 39 14.07 22.46 -6.53
C GLY A 39 13.46 23.68 -5.82
N GLY A 40 12.57 23.43 -4.86
CA GLY A 40 11.97 24.47 -4.03
C GLY A 40 13.01 25.22 -3.18
N ILE A 41 13.96 24.51 -2.56
CA ILE A 41 15.04 25.12 -1.78
C ILE A 41 15.90 26.03 -2.64
N ILE A 42 16.32 25.57 -3.83
CA ILE A 42 17.13 26.35 -4.76
C ILE A 42 16.38 27.62 -5.20
N VAL A 43 15.16 27.48 -5.70
CA VAL A 43 14.35 28.62 -6.14
C VAL A 43 14.02 29.54 -4.96
N GLY A 44 13.69 28.99 -3.80
CA GLY A 44 13.40 29.74 -2.58
C GLY A 44 14.59 30.58 -2.09
N HIS A 45 15.80 30.05 -2.22
CA HIS A 45 17.04 30.80 -1.96
C HIS A 45 17.16 32.05 -2.86
N PHE A 46 16.94 31.89 -4.16
CA PHE A 46 17.01 33.04 -5.09
C PHE A 46 15.84 34.02 -4.90
N VAL A 47 14.63 33.52 -4.60
CA VAL A 47 13.44 34.35 -4.27
C VAL A 47 13.72 35.21 -3.04
N SER A 48 14.31 34.60 -1.99
CA SER A 48 14.71 35.32 -0.78
C SER A 48 15.79 36.36 -1.04
N GLN A 49 16.85 36.02 -1.79
CA GLN A 49 17.89 36.97 -2.15
C GLN A 49 17.40 38.13 -3.01
N ALA A 50 16.42 37.89 -3.86
CA ALA A 50 15.81 38.92 -4.70
C ALA A 50 14.84 39.83 -3.91
N GLY A 51 14.61 39.57 -2.61
CA GLY A 51 13.67 40.29 -1.76
C GLY A 51 12.21 40.16 -2.23
N MET A 52 11.86 39.13 -3.00
CA MET A 52 10.49 38.89 -3.44
C MET A 52 9.67 38.26 -2.31
N THR A 53 8.53 38.86 -1.98
CA THR A 53 7.60 38.33 -1.01
C THR A 53 6.45 37.62 -1.71
N LEU A 54 6.20 36.38 -1.32
CA LEU A 54 5.06 35.60 -1.78
C LEU A 54 3.96 35.59 -0.71
N SER A 55 2.70 35.51 -1.13
CA SER A 55 1.57 35.45 -0.20
C SER A 55 1.64 34.16 0.64
N SER A 56 1.87 34.32 1.95
CA SER A 56 1.94 33.20 2.90
C SER A 56 0.65 32.39 2.91
N ASP A 57 -0.52 33.08 2.87
CA ASP A 57 -1.83 32.43 2.91
C ASP A 57 -2.07 31.57 1.68
N MET A 58 -1.68 32.06 0.50
CA MET A 58 -1.80 31.31 -0.75
C MET A 58 -0.91 30.05 -0.73
N LEU A 59 0.34 30.21 -0.33
CA LEU A 59 1.26 29.08 -0.17
C LEU A 59 0.71 28.06 0.83
N HIS A 60 0.14 28.50 1.92
CA HIS A 60 -0.46 27.61 2.92
C HIS A 60 -1.63 26.81 2.35
N VAL A 61 -2.58 27.46 1.65
CA VAL A 61 -3.72 26.77 1.02
C VAL A 61 -3.25 25.74 0.00
N ILE A 62 -2.25 26.07 -0.85
CA ILE A 62 -1.70 25.14 -1.84
C ILE A 62 -1.02 23.96 -1.15
N GLN A 63 -0.26 24.20 -0.09
CA GLN A 63 0.40 23.16 0.71
C GLN A 63 -0.61 22.18 1.30
N GLU A 64 -1.64 22.68 1.97
CA GLU A 64 -2.66 21.84 2.63
C GLU A 64 -3.50 21.07 1.61
N PHE A 65 -3.90 21.71 0.50
CA PHE A 65 -4.62 21.03 -0.56
C PHE A 65 -3.78 19.91 -1.21
N GLY A 66 -2.50 20.18 -1.46
CA GLY A 66 -1.56 19.17 -1.94
C GLY A 66 -1.44 17.97 -0.99
N LEU A 67 -1.33 18.24 0.31
CA LEU A 67 -1.27 17.20 1.33
C LEU A 67 -2.55 16.34 1.36
N ILE A 68 -3.73 16.97 1.38
CA ILE A 68 -5.02 16.28 1.39
C ILE A 68 -5.14 15.36 0.18
N LEU A 69 -4.88 15.89 -1.03
CA LEU A 69 -4.96 15.14 -2.28
C LEU A 69 -4.03 13.93 -2.28
N PHE A 70 -2.80 14.14 -1.82
CA PHE A 70 -1.78 13.11 -1.72
C PHE A 70 -2.18 11.97 -0.75
N VAL A 71 -2.56 12.30 0.48
CA VAL A 71 -2.90 11.26 1.47
C VAL A 71 -4.19 10.55 1.15
N TYR A 72 -5.18 11.25 0.57
CA TYR A 72 -6.44 10.66 0.15
C TYR A 72 -6.24 9.62 -0.96
N THR A 73 -5.45 9.95 -1.98
CA THR A 73 -5.15 9.03 -3.09
C THR A 73 -4.42 7.77 -2.62
N ILE A 74 -3.49 7.90 -1.66
CA ILE A 74 -2.86 6.74 -1.01
C ILE A 74 -3.91 5.89 -0.30
N GLY A 75 -4.79 6.49 0.49
CA GLY A 75 -5.81 5.77 1.24
C GLY A 75 -6.76 4.98 0.34
N ILE A 76 -7.21 5.55 -0.77
CA ILE A 76 -8.07 4.85 -1.75
C ILE A 76 -7.34 3.67 -2.40
N GLN A 77 -6.07 3.83 -2.76
CA GLN A 77 -5.28 2.76 -3.38
C GLN A 77 -5.06 1.58 -2.43
N VAL A 78 -4.81 1.87 -1.17
CA VAL A 78 -4.42 0.91 -0.15
C VAL A 78 -5.63 0.25 0.52
N GLY A 79 -6.76 0.98 0.64
CA GLY A 79 -7.95 0.58 1.39
C GLY A 79 -8.46 -0.83 1.13
N PRO A 80 -8.65 -1.27 -0.13
CA PRO A 80 -9.15 -2.60 -0.45
C PRO A 80 -8.29 -3.75 0.09
N GLY A 81 -6.97 -3.58 0.08
CA GLY A 81 -5.99 -4.60 0.52
C GLY A 81 -5.58 -4.49 1.99
N PHE A 82 -5.82 -3.35 2.65
CA PHE A 82 -5.31 -3.05 3.99
C PHE A 82 -5.65 -4.11 5.02
N PHE A 83 -6.93 -4.44 5.16
CA PHE A 83 -7.38 -5.41 6.16
C PHE A 83 -7.06 -6.87 5.78
N ALA A 84 -6.94 -7.16 4.47
CA ALA A 84 -6.54 -8.48 4.01
C ALA A 84 -5.07 -8.75 4.35
N SER A 85 -4.19 -7.76 4.18
CA SER A 85 -2.77 -7.87 4.51
C SER A 85 -2.52 -8.10 6.00
N LEU A 86 -3.40 -7.61 6.88
CA LEU A 86 -3.29 -7.83 8.32
C LEU A 86 -3.68 -9.25 8.75
N ARG A 87 -4.54 -9.95 7.98
CA ARG A 87 -5.16 -11.22 8.45
C ARG A 87 -4.42 -12.50 8.08
N VAL A 88 -3.80 -12.60 6.90
CA VAL A 88 -3.52 -13.93 6.32
C VAL A 88 -2.05 -14.35 6.35
N SER A 89 -1.12 -13.57 5.86
CA SER A 89 0.31 -13.96 5.81
C SER A 89 1.25 -12.82 6.22
N GLY A 90 0.70 -11.63 6.34
CA GLY A 90 1.44 -10.41 6.60
C GLY A 90 1.72 -10.13 8.07
N LEU A 91 1.15 -10.89 9.03
CA LEU A 91 1.26 -10.55 10.46
C LEU A 91 2.72 -10.46 10.93
N ARG A 92 3.57 -11.42 10.53
CA ARG A 92 5.00 -11.38 10.88
C ARG A 92 5.71 -10.19 10.27
N LEU A 93 5.48 -9.92 8.99
CA LEU A 93 6.08 -8.79 8.29
C LEU A 93 5.64 -7.47 8.92
N ASN A 94 4.34 -7.34 9.18
CA ASN A 94 3.77 -6.16 9.82
C ASN A 94 4.29 -5.97 11.26
N LEU A 95 4.51 -7.06 12.02
CA LEU A 95 5.09 -6.96 13.36
C LEU A 95 6.52 -6.39 13.33
N PHE A 96 7.38 -6.87 12.43
CA PHE A 96 8.72 -6.32 12.25
C PHE A 96 8.68 -4.87 11.75
N ALA A 97 7.76 -4.55 10.85
CA ALA A 97 7.58 -3.20 10.35
C ALA A 97 7.11 -2.22 11.46
N VAL A 98 6.18 -2.64 12.31
CA VAL A 98 5.76 -1.89 13.52
C VAL A 98 6.95 -1.68 14.45
N LEU A 99 7.78 -2.70 14.65
CA LEU A 99 8.96 -2.60 15.50
C LEU A 99 9.96 -1.56 14.95
N ILE A 100 10.15 -1.49 13.62
CA ILE A 100 10.96 -0.44 12.98
C ILE A 100 10.40 0.95 13.29
N VAL A 101 9.09 1.13 13.21
CA VAL A 101 8.45 2.43 13.51
C VAL A 101 8.64 2.80 14.97
N ILE A 102 8.42 1.86 15.89
CA ILE A 102 8.56 2.09 17.34
C ILE A 102 10.01 2.45 17.69
N ILE A 103 10.98 1.67 17.21
CA ILE A 103 12.41 1.95 17.47
C ILE A 103 12.79 3.30 16.88
N GLY A 104 12.33 3.63 15.65
CA GLY A 104 12.59 4.93 15.04
C GLY A 104 12.03 6.10 15.88
N GLY A 105 10.81 5.96 16.39
CA GLY A 105 10.21 6.93 17.31
C GLY A 105 10.97 7.05 18.63
N LEU A 106 11.40 5.92 19.21
CA LEU A 106 12.21 5.92 20.43
C LEU A 106 13.58 6.57 20.24
N VAL A 107 14.27 6.26 19.14
CA VAL A 107 15.55 6.93 18.80
C VAL A 107 15.35 8.43 18.67
N THR A 108 14.26 8.86 18.00
CA THR A 108 13.91 10.28 17.87
C THR A 108 13.69 10.93 19.25
N ALA A 109 12.93 10.27 20.12
CA ALA A 109 12.67 10.75 21.49
C ALA A 109 13.95 10.86 22.33
N ILE A 110 14.85 9.87 22.22
CA ILE A 110 16.15 9.88 22.90
C ILE A 110 17.02 11.02 22.40
N LEU A 111 17.12 11.22 21.08
CA LEU A 111 17.91 12.30 20.49
C LEU A 111 17.38 13.68 20.91
N HIS A 112 16.06 13.88 20.89
CA HIS A 112 15.44 15.10 21.39
C HIS A 112 15.85 15.43 22.83
N LYS A 113 15.79 14.45 23.74
CA LYS A 113 16.12 14.65 25.15
C LYS A 113 17.61 14.73 25.44
N LEU A 114 18.44 14.00 24.70
CA LEU A 114 19.89 13.92 24.97
C LEU A 114 20.65 15.12 24.43
N PHE A 115 20.19 15.68 23.32
CA PHE A 115 20.86 16.80 22.63
C PHE A 115 20.06 18.10 22.66
N ASP A 116 18.96 18.16 23.43
CA ASP A 116 18.06 19.31 23.53
C ASP A 116 17.62 19.90 22.19
N ILE A 117 17.41 19.00 21.19
CA ILE A 117 17.01 19.41 19.84
C ILE A 117 15.59 19.98 19.89
N PRO A 118 15.32 21.17 19.33
CA PRO A 118 13.97 21.72 19.31
C PRO A 118 12.96 20.74 18.71
N LEU A 119 11.77 20.63 19.32
CA LEU A 119 10.74 19.67 18.94
C LEU A 119 10.39 19.73 17.43
N PRO A 120 10.16 20.92 16.81
CA PRO A 120 9.91 21.00 15.38
C PRO A 120 11.06 20.44 14.54
N VAL A 121 12.30 20.72 14.93
CA VAL A 121 13.49 20.25 14.22
C VAL A 121 13.60 18.72 14.27
N VAL A 122 13.47 18.11 15.46
CA VAL A 122 13.59 16.64 15.58
C VAL A 122 12.47 15.90 14.87
N LEU A 123 11.25 16.44 14.83
CA LEU A 123 10.13 15.88 14.06
C LEU A 123 10.37 15.97 12.55
N GLY A 124 11.02 17.04 12.09
CA GLY A 124 11.44 17.18 10.69
C GLY A 124 12.53 16.17 10.34
N ILE A 125 13.57 16.05 11.19
CA ILE A 125 14.62 15.04 11.02
C ILE A 125 14.02 13.63 10.97
N PHE A 126 13.10 13.30 11.88
CA PHE A 126 12.39 12.02 11.87
C PHE A 126 11.69 11.77 10.53
N SER A 127 10.84 12.72 10.10
CA SER A 127 10.05 12.58 8.89
C SER A 127 10.93 12.45 7.64
N GLY A 128 12.05 13.17 7.57
CA GLY A 128 13.04 13.09 6.50
C GLY A 128 13.83 11.77 6.51
N ALA A 129 14.31 11.36 7.67
CA ALA A 129 15.07 10.13 7.86
C ALA A 129 14.27 8.87 7.46
N VAL A 130 12.94 8.92 7.62
CA VAL A 130 12.04 7.82 7.23
C VAL A 130 11.38 8.05 5.87
N THR A 131 11.81 9.04 5.12
CA THR A 131 11.34 9.41 3.77
C THR A 131 9.81 9.59 3.67
N ASN A 132 9.16 10.02 4.77
CA ASN A 132 7.69 10.07 4.84
C ASN A 132 7.16 11.51 4.82
N THR A 133 6.76 11.97 3.62
CA THR A 133 6.17 13.30 3.41
C THR A 133 4.85 13.52 4.16
N PRO A 134 3.91 12.57 4.26
CA PRO A 134 2.72 12.73 5.10
C PRO A 134 3.02 12.92 6.58
N ALA A 135 4.09 12.30 7.10
CA ALA A 135 4.53 12.50 8.47
C ALA A 135 4.97 13.95 8.73
N LEU A 136 5.66 14.56 7.74
CA LEU A 136 6.01 15.98 7.79
C LEU A 136 4.76 16.85 7.89
N GLY A 137 3.78 16.65 7.01
CA GLY A 137 2.54 17.42 7.02
C GLY A 137 1.74 17.25 8.31
N ALA A 138 1.64 16.02 8.82
CA ALA A 138 0.95 15.72 10.08
C ALA A 138 1.66 16.38 11.29
N GLY A 139 2.99 16.34 11.30
CA GLY A 139 3.79 17.01 12.33
C GLY A 139 3.66 18.53 12.29
N GLN A 140 3.71 19.14 11.10
CA GLN A 140 3.47 20.58 10.97
C GLN A 140 2.06 20.98 11.42
N GLN A 141 1.06 20.17 11.11
CA GLN A 141 -0.31 20.42 11.51
C GLN A 141 -0.47 20.39 13.03
N ILE A 142 0.02 19.35 13.71
CA ILE A 142 -0.10 19.24 15.17
C ILE A 142 0.65 20.37 15.89
N LEU A 143 1.82 20.76 15.40
CA LEU A 143 2.58 21.88 15.95
C LEU A 143 1.80 23.20 15.86
N ARG A 144 1.12 23.45 14.73
CA ARG A 144 0.23 24.61 14.57
C ARG A 144 -0.96 24.55 15.54
N ASP A 145 -1.61 23.38 15.66
CA ASP A 145 -2.73 23.18 16.58
C ASP A 145 -2.33 23.38 18.06
N LEU A 146 -1.04 23.12 18.38
CA LEU A 146 -0.45 23.38 19.70
C LEU A 146 0.01 24.84 19.88
N GLY A 147 -0.15 25.71 18.87
CA GLY A 147 0.21 27.13 18.95
C GLY A 147 1.70 27.43 18.76
N THR A 148 2.47 26.52 18.16
CA THR A 148 3.89 26.75 17.81
C THR A 148 4.02 27.88 16.80
N PRO A 149 4.95 28.86 16.97
CA PRO A 149 5.19 29.92 16.00
C PRO A 149 5.50 29.37 14.61
N MET A 150 4.96 30.03 13.56
CA MET A 150 5.09 29.55 12.17
C MET A 150 6.55 29.40 11.72
N GLU A 151 7.43 30.30 12.14
CA GLU A 151 8.87 30.22 11.84
C GLU A 151 9.50 28.90 12.35
N MET A 152 9.09 28.45 13.53
CA MET A 152 9.55 27.18 14.09
C MET A 152 8.92 25.99 13.37
N VAL A 153 7.66 26.11 12.93
CA VAL A 153 7.00 25.06 12.12
C VAL A 153 7.69 24.91 10.76
N ASP A 154 8.11 26.03 10.15
CA ASP A 154 8.81 26.02 8.86
C ASP A 154 10.22 25.40 8.98
N GLN A 155 10.89 25.52 10.15
CA GLN A 155 12.16 24.79 10.43
C GLN A 155 12.00 23.26 10.32
N MET A 156 10.82 22.73 10.58
CA MET A 156 10.54 21.30 10.39
C MET A 156 10.72 20.88 8.92
N GLY A 157 10.36 21.75 7.97
CA GLY A 157 10.58 21.51 6.54
C GLY A 157 12.08 21.49 6.17
N MET A 158 12.85 22.41 6.76
CA MET A 158 14.30 22.49 6.54
C MET A 158 15.04 21.27 7.09
N SER A 159 14.76 20.86 8.31
CA SER A 159 15.37 19.69 8.94
C SER A 159 14.96 18.39 8.25
N TYR A 160 13.72 18.30 7.75
CA TYR A 160 13.26 17.23 6.87
C TYR A 160 14.15 17.13 5.63
N ALA A 161 14.38 18.26 4.94
CA ALA A 161 15.17 18.29 3.72
C ALA A 161 16.63 17.86 3.94
N MET A 162 17.22 18.20 5.09
CA MET A 162 18.58 17.77 5.44
C MET A 162 18.70 16.29 5.72
N ALA A 163 17.71 15.67 6.39
CA ALA A 163 17.72 14.26 6.71
C ALA A 163 17.32 13.34 5.53
N TYR A 164 16.51 13.85 4.59
CA TYR A 164 15.90 13.07 3.51
C TYR A 164 16.89 12.33 2.59
N PRO A 165 18.00 12.94 2.11
CA PRO A 165 18.94 12.23 1.24
C PRO A 165 19.58 11.03 1.92
N PHE A 166 19.91 11.17 3.21
CA PHE A 166 20.46 10.04 3.96
C PHE A 166 19.39 8.98 4.21
N GLY A 167 18.13 9.36 4.37
CA GLY A 167 17.02 8.41 4.45
C GLY A 167 17.09 7.39 3.31
N ILE A 168 17.13 7.86 2.06
CA ILE A 168 17.22 6.98 0.88
C ILE A 168 18.53 6.18 0.87
N CYS A 169 19.67 6.85 0.96
CA CYS A 169 20.98 6.18 0.92
C CYS A 169 21.16 5.20 2.08
N GLY A 170 20.69 5.55 3.26
CA GLY A 170 20.79 4.74 4.47
C GLY A 170 20.02 3.43 4.39
N ILE A 171 18.83 3.45 3.77
CA ILE A 171 18.06 2.23 3.54
C ILE A 171 18.83 1.28 2.61
N LEU A 172 19.35 1.80 1.49
CA LEU A 172 20.12 1.01 0.52
C LEU A 172 21.40 0.46 1.13
N PHE A 173 22.11 1.31 1.90
CA PHE A 173 23.32 0.91 2.62
C PHE A 173 23.00 -0.20 3.63
N THR A 174 21.90 -0.10 4.37
CA THR A 174 21.48 -1.14 5.32
C THR A 174 21.19 -2.47 4.61
N MET A 175 20.48 -2.46 3.48
CA MET A 175 20.24 -3.66 2.69
C MET A 175 21.56 -4.29 2.23
N TRP A 176 22.47 -3.48 1.69
CA TRP A 176 23.80 -3.94 1.28
C TRP A 176 24.59 -4.51 2.47
N MET A 177 24.62 -3.81 3.59
CA MET A 177 25.33 -4.23 4.80
C MET A 177 24.80 -5.57 5.32
N LEU A 178 23.48 -5.76 5.40
CA LEU A 178 22.88 -7.03 5.82
C LEU A 178 23.24 -8.16 4.85
N ARG A 179 23.30 -7.87 3.54
CA ARG A 179 23.78 -8.84 2.54
C ARG A 179 25.20 -9.31 2.82
N VAL A 180 26.10 -8.37 3.18
CA VAL A 180 27.51 -8.66 3.48
C VAL A 180 27.64 -9.42 4.80
N ILE A 181 26.98 -8.97 5.88
CA ILE A 181 27.03 -9.60 7.20
C ILE A 181 26.57 -11.06 7.13
N PHE A 182 25.47 -11.33 6.46
CA PHE A 182 24.90 -12.68 6.36
C PHE A 182 25.41 -13.47 5.15
N ARG A 183 26.36 -12.93 4.38
CA ARG A 183 26.94 -13.55 3.17
C ARG A 183 25.88 -14.10 2.24
N VAL A 184 24.86 -13.30 1.96
CA VAL A 184 23.67 -13.74 1.21
C VAL A 184 23.98 -13.95 -0.27
N ASN A 185 23.65 -15.14 -0.79
CA ASN A 185 23.55 -15.39 -2.22
C ASN A 185 22.11 -15.12 -2.67
N VAL A 186 21.92 -14.10 -3.50
CA VAL A 186 20.61 -13.64 -3.95
C VAL A 186 19.89 -14.70 -4.79
N GLU A 187 20.61 -15.42 -5.62
CA GLU A 187 20.05 -16.47 -6.48
C GLU A 187 19.46 -17.62 -5.66
N THR A 188 20.19 -18.06 -4.63
CA THR A 188 19.71 -19.11 -3.72
C THR A 188 18.48 -18.66 -2.94
N GLU A 189 18.46 -17.39 -2.50
CA GLU A 189 17.29 -16.81 -1.80
C GLU A 189 16.07 -16.72 -2.73
N ALA A 190 16.27 -16.38 -4.01
CA ALA A 190 15.19 -16.34 -5.00
C ALA A 190 14.60 -17.74 -5.23
N GLN A 191 15.44 -18.74 -5.41
CA GLN A 191 15.02 -20.14 -5.58
C GLN A 191 14.28 -20.67 -4.34
N GLN A 192 14.77 -20.36 -3.14
CA GLN A 192 14.08 -20.71 -1.88
C GLN A 192 12.72 -20.03 -1.78
N HIS A 193 12.62 -18.75 -2.18
CA HIS A 193 11.35 -18.05 -2.18
C HIS A 193 10.35 -18.70 -3.15
N GLU A 194 10.80 -19.05 -4.35
CA GLU A 194 9.97 -19.68 -5.36
C GLU A 194 9.51 -21.09 -4.93
N SER A 195 10.40 -21.91 -4.39
CA SER A 195 10.06 -23.23 -3.83
C SER A 195 9.10 -23.11 -2.63
N SER A 196 9.29 -22.13 -1.76
CA SER A 196 8.37 -21.85 -0.65
C SER A 196 6.99 -21.39 -1.13
N ARG A 197 6.94 -20.63 -2.22
CA ARG A 197 5.70 -20.18 -2.86
C ARG A 197 4.96 -21.34 -3.52
N THR A 198 5.68 -22.26 -4.13
CA THR A 198 5.11 -23.48 -4.74
C THR A 198 4.60 -24.44 -3.65
N ASN A 199 5.33 -24.56 -2.54
CA ASN A 199 5.03 -25.51 -1.46
C ASN A 199 4.13 -24.99 -0.32
N GLY A 200 3.91 -23.69 -0.18
CA GLY A 200 3.16 -23.18 0.99
C GLY A 200 2.64 -21.75 0.94
N GLY A 201 3.01 -20.96 -0.06
CA GLY A 201 2.84 -19.49 -0.02
C GLY A 201 1.73 -18.88 -0.88
N ALA A 202 1.05 -19.62 -1.73
CA ALA A 202 -0.11 -19.10 -2.46
C ALA A 202 -1.31 -19.03 -1.51
N LEU A 203 -1.91 -17.81 -1.37
CA LEU A 203 -3.16 -17.61 -0.62
C LEU A 203 -4.27 -18.54 -1.12
N ILE A 204 -4.21 -18.90 -2.41
CA ILE A 204 -5.14 -19.79 -3.07
C ILE A 204 -4.34 -20.75 -3.93
N LYS A 205 -4.54 -22.05 -3.73
CA LYS A 205 -4.00 -23.13 -4.55
C LYS A 205 -5.11 -23.78 -5.37
N THR A 206 -4.69 -24.48 -6.41
CA THR A 206 -5.54 -25.42 -7.12
C THR A 206 -4.92 -26.81 -7.02
N ILE A 207 -5.75 -27.80 -6.78
CA ILE A 207 -5.36 -29.20 -6.80
C ILE A 207 -6.38 -30.02 -7.59
N ASN A 208 -5.91 -31.11 -8.16
CA ASN A 208 -6.79 -32.11 -8.76
C ASN A 208 -6.83 -33.33 -7.86
N ILE A 209 -8.01 -33.70 -7.39
CA ILE A 209 -8.20 -34.84 -6.49
C ILE A 209 -9.02 -35.91 -7.19
N ARG A 210 -8.57 -37.15 -7.09
CA ARG A 210 -9.38 -38.31 -7.48
C ARG A 210 -10.28 -38.70 -6.32
N VAL A 211 -11.56 -38.95 -6.61
CA VAL A 211 -12.50 -39.46 -5.62
C VAL A 211 -12.22 -40.94 -5.37
N GLU A 212 -11.71 -41.25 -4.18
CA GLU A 212 -11.35 -42.60 -3.75
C GLU A 212 -12.17 -43.07 -2.54
N ASN A 213 -12.81 -42.13 -1.84
CA ASN A 213 -13.63 -42.45 -0.66
C ASN A 213 -14.99 -43.03 -1.08
N PRO A 214 -15.29 -44.31 -0.77
CA PRO A 214 -16.55 -44.95 -1.13
C PRO A 214 -17.78 -44.24 -0.55
N ASN A 215 -17.65 -43.59 0.60
CA ASN A 215 -18.74 -42.87 1.25
C ASN A 215 -19.25 -41.65 0.49
N LEU A 216 -18.49 -41.20 -0.52
CA LEU A 216 -18.89 -40.08 -1.38
C LEU A 216 -19.58 -40.52 -2.66
N HIS A 217 -19.62 -41.82 -2.94
CA HIS A 217 -20.27 -42.35 -4.12
C HIS A 217 -21.78 -42.10 -4.05
N ASP A 218 -22.36 -41.62 -5.13
CA ASP A 218 -23.78 -41.24 -5.28
C ASP A 218 -24.25 -40.09 -4.38
N LEU A 219 -23.34 -39.35 -3.71
CA LEU A 219 -23.69 -38.11 -3.01
C LEU A 219 -23.65 -36.90 -3.98
N ALA A 220 -24.59 -35.97 -3.80
CA ALA A 220 -24.51 -34.69 -4.46
C ALA A 220 -23.41 -33.80 -3.85
N ILE A 221 -22.78 -32.94 -4.62
CA ILE A 221 -21.70 -32.03 -4.13
C ILE A 221 -22.19 -31.21 -2.94
N LYS A 222 -23.44 -30.73 -2.95
CA LYS A 222 -24.05 -29.98 -1.83
C LYS A 222 -24.13 -30.77 -0.53
N ASP A 223 -24.16 -32.09 -0.61
CA ASP A 223 -24.30 -32.98 0.55
C ASP A 223 -22.93 -33.37 1.13
N VAL A 224 -21.83 -32.97 0.46
CA VAL A 224 -20.46 -33.17 0.93
C VAL A 224 -20.01 -31.94 1.72
N PRO A 225 -19.88 -32.00 3.06
CA PRO A 225 -19.67 -30.83 3.91
C PRO A 225 -18.46 -29.98 3.53
N ILE A 226 -17.38 -30.61 3.07
CA ILE A 226 -16.14 -29.92 2.69
C ILE A 226 -16.26 -29.19 1.34
N LEU A 227 -17.16 -29.60 0.46
CA LEU A 227 -17.42 -28.99 -0.85
C LEU A 227 -18.60 -28.01 -0.83
N ASN A 228 -19.48 -28.13 0.16
CA ASN A 228 -20.64 -27.25 0.33
C ASN A 228 -20.31 -25.94 1.06
N GLY A 229 -19.06 -25.81 1.56
CA GLY A 229 -18.59 -24.61 2.25
C GLY A 229 -18.04 -23.56 1.29
N ASP A 230 -18.08 -22.29 1.74
CA ASP A 230 -17.53 -21.12 0.98
C ASP A 230 -16.00 -21.10 0.88
N LYS A 231 -15.29 -22.12 1.40
CA LYS A 231 -13.82 -22.15 1.49
C LYS A 231 -13.14 -22.83 0.30
N ILE A 232 -13.86 -23.76 -0.34
CA ILE A 232 -13.35 -24.53 -1.49
C ILE A 232 -14.35 -24.42 -2.63
N ILE A 233 -13.84 -24.09 -3.80
CA ILE A 233 -14.63 -24.04 -5.05
C ILE A 233 -14.25 -25.23 -5.91
N CYS A 234 -15.20 -26.11 -6.19
CA CYS A 234 -15.06 -27.14 -7.23
C CYS A 234 -15.40 -26.50 -8.58
N SER A 235 -14.38 -26.20 -9.39
CA SER A 235 -14.57 -25.46 -10.64
C SER A 235 -14.76 -26.37 -11.85
N ARG A 236 -14.31 -27.61 -11.80
CA ARG A 236 -14.39 -28.62 -12.87
C ARG A 236 -14.46 -30.01 -12.30
N LEU A 237 -15.20 -30.88 -12.98
CA LEU A 237 -15.27 -32.31 -12.73
C LEU A 237 -14.98 -33.03 -14.06
N LYS A 238 -14.00 -33.93 -14.06
CA LYS A 238 -13.76 -34.84 -15.18
C LYS A 238 -14.24 -36.25 -14.78
N ARG A 239 -15.13 -36.79 -15.61
CA ARG A 239 -15.59 -38.18 -15.54
C ARG A 239 -15.28 -38.85 -16.87
N GLU A 240 -14.50 -39.92 -16.85
CA GLU A 240 -13.93 -40.54 -18.03
C GLU A 240 -13.23 -39.50 -18.91
N GLU A 241 -13.75 -39.23 -20.13
CA GLU A 241 -13.20 -38.24 -21.06
C GLU A 241 -13.98 -36.92 -21.07
N THR A 242 -15.10 -36.82 -20.30
CA THR A 242 -15.94 -35.63 -20.30
C THR A 242 -15.58 -34.68 -19.16
N LEU A 243 -15.29 -33.40 -19.52
CA LEU A 243 -15.07 -32.31 -18.56
C LEU A 243 -16.35 -31.49 -18.42
N LYS A 244 -16.83 -31.33 -17.18
CA LYS A 244 -18.06 -30.59 -16.87
C LYS A 244 -17.82 -29.53 -15.79
N VAL A 245 -18.66 -28.50 -15.79
CA VAL A 245 -18.77 -27.57 -14.66
C VAL A 245 -19.72 -28.22 -13.65
N PRO A 246 -19.27 -28.55 -12.43
CA PRO A 246 -20.12 -29.21 -11.47
C PRO A 246 -21.16 -28.24 -10.90
N SER A 247 -22.40 -28.72 -10.65
CA SER A 247 -23.45 -28.01 -9.92
C SER A 247 -23.58 -28.55 -8.50
N PRO A 248 -24.26 -27.84 -7.59
CA PRO A 248 -24.54 -28.37 -6.26
C PRO A 248 -25.23 -29.74 -6.27
N ASP A 249 -26.06 -30.00 -7.29
CA ASP A 249 -26.77 -31.27 -7.47
C ASP A 249 -25.99 -32.33 -8.27
N THR A 250 -24.75 -32.02 -8.68
CA THR A 250 -23.92 -32.99 -9.39
C THR A 250 -23.57 -34.16 -8.48
N ILE A 251 -23.96 -35.36 -8.89
CA ILE A 251 -23.65 -36.62 -8.20
C ILE A 251 -22.19 -36.98 -8.41
N ILE A 252 -21.45 -37.22 -7.35
CA ILE A 252 -20.06 -37.67 -7.33
C ILE A 252 -20.01 -39.19 -7.52
N GLN A 253 -19.04 -39.66 -8.30
CA GLN A 253 -18.77 -41.08 -8.49
C GLN A 253 -17.31 -41.41 -8.16
N LEU A 254 -17.06 -42.65 -7.75
CA LEU A 254 -15.69 -43.14 -7.56
C LEU A 254 -14.89 -43.01 -8.86
N GLY A 255 -13.67 -42.50 -8.75
CA GLY A 255 -12.80 -42.24 -9.90
C GLY A 255 -12.96 -40.88 -10.55
N ASP A 256 -13.99 -40.08 -10.20
CA ASP A 256 -14.10 -38.71 -10.69
C ASP A 256 -12.86 -37.88 -10.32
N LEU A 257 -12.44 -37.00 -11.20
CA LEU A 257 -11.38 -36.02 -10.94
C LEU A 257 -11.99 -34.64 -10.69
N LEU A 258 -11.78 -34.11 -9.48
CA LEU A 258 -12.28 -32.82 -9.07
C LEU A 258 -11.16 -31.78 -9.11
N HIS A 259 -11.38 -30.65 -9.79
CA HIS A 259 -10.48 -29.49 -9.77
C HIS A 259 -10.95 -28.51 -8.69
N LEU A 260 -10.21 -28.47 -7.59
CA LEU A 260 -10.55 -27.68 -6.40
C LEU A 260 -9.66 -26.44 -6.30
N VAL A 261 -10.29 -25.34 -5.88
CA VAL A 261 -9.65 -24.04 -5.64
C VAL A 261 -9.94 -23.62 -4.21
N GLY A 262 -8.90 -23.37 -3.42
CA GLY A 262 -9.08 -23.01 -2.00
C GLY A 262 -7.77 -22.63 -1.33
N GLN A 263 -7.83 -22.35 -0.02
CA GLN A 263 -6.63 -22.17 0.78
C GLN A 263 -5.90 -23.50 1.00
N PRO A 264 -4.56 -23.52 1.13
CA PRO A 264 -3.81 -24.77 1.29
C PRO A 264 -4.29 -25.67 2.42
N ALA A 265 -4.66 -25.09 3.57
CA ALA A 265 -5.17 -25.85 4.72
C ALA A 265 -6.52 -26.50 4.43
N ASP A 266 -7.43 -25.78 3.76
CA ASP A 266 -8.75 -26.32 3.41
C ASP A 266 -8.63 -27.40 2.33
N LEU A 267 -7.72 -27.21 1.34
CA LEU A 267 -7.44 -28.21 0.31
C LEU A 267 -6.80 -29.48 0.89
N HIS A 268 -5.92 -29.34 1.89
CA HIS A 268 -5.37 -30.52 2.59
C HIS A 268 -6.47 -31.32 3.32
N ASN A 269 -7.42 -30.64 3.96
CA ASN A 269 -8.58 -31.30 4.56
C ASN A 269 -9.44 -31.99 3.49
N ALA A 270 -9.58 -31.38 2.31
CA ALA A 270 -10.29 -32.01 1.19
C ALA A 270 -9.59 -33.29 0.70
N GLN A 271 -8.27 -33.30 0.65
CA GLN A 271 -7.50 -34.51 0.31
C GLN A 271 -7.79 -35.65 1.29
N LEU A 272 -7.81 -35.36 2.60
CA LEU A 272 -8.08 -36.37 3.62
C LEU A 272 -9.49 -36.99 3.52
N VAL A 273 -10.47 -36.21 3.03
CA VAL A 273 -11.87 -36.64 2.93
C VAL A 273 -12.19 -37.29 1.58
N ILE A 274 -11.65 -36.74 0.48
CA ILE A 274 -12.04 -37.10 -0.89
C ILE A 274 -11.13 -38.19 -1.48
N GLY A 275 -9.81 -38.04 -1.34
CA GLY A 275 -8.84 -38.94 -1.91
C GLY A 275 -7.52 -38.27 -2.26
N GLN A 276 -6.69 -38.91 -3.08
CA GLN A 276 -5.33 -38.45 -3.37
C GLN A 276 -5.29 -37.36 -4.45
N GLU A 277 -4.31 -36.45 -4.30
CA GLU A 277 -3.94 -35.49 -5.34
C GLU A 277 -3.31 -36.20 -6.51
N VAL A 278 -3.71 -35.85 -7.73
CA VAL A 278 -3.23 -36.42 -8.98
C VAL A 278 -2.58 -35.33 -9.81
N ASP A 279 -1.38 -35.58 -10.27
CA ASP A 279 -0.65 -34.68 -11.17
C ASP A 279 -1.16 -34.80 -12.61
N THR A 280 -2.44 -34.54 -12.81
CA THR A 280 -3.10 -34.57 -14.13
C THR A 280 -3.66 -33.17 -14.41
N SER A 281 -3.26 -32.58 -15.54
CA SER A 281 -3.79 -31.28 -15.96
C SER A 281 -5.23 -31.41 -16.44
N LEU A 282 -6.19 -30.83 -15.71
CA LEU A 282 -7.58 -30.68 -16.17
C LEU A 282 -7.69 -29.41 -17.03
N SER A 283 -7.01 -29.42 -18.20
CA SER A 283 -7.04 -28.31 -19.16
C SER A 283 -8.40 -28.21 -19.84
N THR A 284 -8.87 -26.98 -20.06
CA THR A 284 -10.08 -26.72 -20.87
C THR A 284 -9.78 -26.68 -22.38
N LYS A 285 -8.51 -26.82 -22.80
CA LYS A 285 -8.13 -26.88 -24.22
C LYS A 285 -8.70 -28.13 -24.89
N GLY A 286 -9.43 -27.94 -25.97
CA GLY A 286 -10.06 -29.05 -26.73
C GLY A 286 -11.36 -29.56 -26.10
N THR A 287 -11.91 -28.84 -25.11
CA THR A 287 -13.22 -29.12 -24.49
C THR A 287 -14.23 -28.01 -24.79
N ASP A 288 -15.51 -28.24 -24.49
CA ASP A 288 -16.57 -27.22 -24.60
C ASP A 288 -16.48 -26.13 -23.52
N LEU A 289 -15.53 -26.22 -22.61
CA LEU A 289 -15.35 -25.27 -21.52
C LEU A 289 -14.24 -24.27 -21.80
N ARG A 290 -14.44 -23.05 -21.34
CA ARG A 290 -13.48 -21.94 -21.39
C ARG A 290 -13.24 -21.39 -20.00
N VAL A 291 -12.02 -20.88 -19.77
CA VAL A 291 -11.69 -20.05 -18.60
C VAL A 291 -11.43 -18.66 -19.10
N GLU A 292 -12.16 -17.68 -18.58
CA GLU A 292 -12.03 -16.29 -18.98
C GLU A 292 -12.02 -15.34 -17.79
N ARG A 293 -11.25 -14.25 -17.91
CA ARG A 293 -11.20 -13.17 -16.92
C ARG A 293 -12.18 -12.09 -17.33
N VAL A 294 -13.12 -11.80 -16.44
CA VAL A 294 -14.18 -10.80 -16.65
C VAL A 294 -14.09 -9.76 -15.55
N VAL A 295 -14.21 -8.49 -15.93
CA VAL A 295 -14.12 -7.36 -15.01
C VAL A 295 -15.50 -6.87 -14.63
N VAL A 296 -15.72 -6.61 -13.35
CA VAL A 296 -16.97 -6.05 -12.82
C VAL A 296 -16.99 -4.54 -13.08
N THR A 297 -17.87 -4.09 -13.99
CA THR A 297 -18.03 -2.68 -14.36
C THR A 297 -19.49 -2.23 -14.45
N ASN A 298 -20.44 -3.12 -14.19
CA ASN A 298 -21.86 -2.82 -14.16
C ASN A 298 -22.30 -2.39 -12.76
N GLU A 299 -22.75 -1.15 -12.62
CA GLU A 299 -23.20 -0.57 -11.36
C GLU A 299 -24.33 -1.35 -10.68
N ASN A 300 -25.16 -2.05 -11.46
CA ASN A 300 -26.31 -2.80 -10.94
C ASN A 300 -25.93 -4.07 -10.16
N VAL A 301 -24.71 -4.56 -10.28
CA VAL A 301 -24.20 -5.74 -9.55
C VAL A 301 -23.30 -5.38 -8.38
N LEU A 302 -22.91 -4.10 -8.23
CA LEU A 302 -22.05 -3.64 -7.14
C LEU A 302 -22.74 -3.82 -5.79
N GLY A 303 -21.98 -4.29 -4.81
CA GLY A 303 -22.47 -4.56 -3.46
C GLY A 303 -23.30 -5.84 -3.32
N LYS A 304 -23.74 -6.47 -4.43
CA LYS A 304 -24.43 -7.75 -4.38
C LYS A 304 -23.44 -8.88 -4.10
N ARG A 305 -23.87 -9.87 -3.33
CA ARG A 305 -23.05 -11.06 -3.06
C ARG A 305 -23.03 -11.96 -4.28
N ILE A 306 -21.94 -12.69 -4.48
CA ILE A 306 -21.81 -13.63 -5.61
C ILE A 306 -22.97 -14.63 -5.62
N ARG A 307 -23.38 -15.18 -4.47
CA ARG A 307 -24.50 -16.12 -4.37
C ARG A 307 -25.84 -15.54 -4.81
N ASP A 308 -26.08 -14.23 -4.56
CA ASP A 308 -27.36 -13.59 -4.88
C ASP A 308 -27.53 -13.37 -6.40
N LEU A 309 -26.46 -13.54 -7.19
CA LEU A 309 -26.48 -13.40 -8.66
C LEU A 309 -26.80 -14.71 -9.37
N HIS A 310 -26.77 -15.83 -8.67
CA HIS A 310 -27.15 -17.17 -9.15
C HIS A 310 -26.52 -17.53 -10.50
N PHE A 311 -25.24 -17.20 -10.72
CA PHE A 311 -24.55 -17.42 -12.00
C PHE A 311 -24.48 -18.90 -12.37
N LYS A 312 -24.35 -19.77 -11.34
CA LYS A 312 -24.28 -21.21 -11.55
C LYS A 312 -25.62 -21.76 -12.04
N GLU A 313 -26.70 -21.42 -11.37
CA GLU A 313 -28.04 -21.93 -11.64
C GLU A 313 -28.61 -21.39 -12.96
N ARG A 314 -28.30 -20.11 -13.29
CA ARG A 314 -28.85 -19.43 -14.45
C ARG A 314 -28.06 -19.63 -15.74
N TYR A 315 -26.73 -19.74 -15.61
CA TYR A 315 -25.82 -19.71 -16.76
C TYR A 315 -24.88 -20.91 -16.83
N ASP A 316 -24.90 -21.80 -15.83
CA ASP A 316 -23.93 -22.89 -15.67
C ASP A 316 -22.45 -22.41 -15.69
N VAL A 317 -22.20 -21.27 -15.02
CA VAL A 317 -20.87 -20.65 -14.90
C VAL A 317 -20.43 -20.64 -13.45
N VAL A 318 -19.22 -21.09 -13.18
CA VAL A 318 -18.59 -21.04 -11.86
C VAL A 318 -17.53 -19.94 -11.83
N ILE A 319 -17.54 -19.13 -10.77
CA ILE A 319 -16.47 -18.19 -10.46
C ILE A 319 -15.45 -18.94 -9.60
N SER A 320 -14.26 -19.20 -10.15
CA SER A 320 -13.22 -19.95 -9.45
C SER A 320 -12.37 -19.08 -8.53
N ARG A 321 -12.08 -17.85 -8.93
CA ARG A 321 -11.27 -16.88 -8.19
C ARG A 321 -11.74 -15.47 -8.44
N LEU A 322 -11.48 -14.60 -7.48
CA LEU A 322 -11.67 -13.17 -7.58
C LEU A 322 -10.34 -12.46 -7.30
N ASN A 323 -9.93 -11.52 -8.13
CA ASN A 323 -8.81 -10.64 -7.87
C ASN A 323 -9.35 -9.23 -7.58
N ARG A 324 -9.04 -8.70 -6.40
CA ARG A 324 -9.41 -7.36 -5.95
C ARG A 324 -8.15 -6.59 -5.62
N ALA A 325 -7.87 -5.53 -6.36
CA ALA A 325 -6.70 -4.68 -6.15
C ALA A 325 -5.37 -5.46 -6.04
N GLY A 326 -5.19 -6.51 -6.87
CA GLY A 326 -4.01 -7.35 -6.88
C GLY A 326 -4.00 -8.51 -5.86
N VAL A 327 -5.00 -8.58 -4.97
CA VAL A 327 -5.14 -9.69 -4.00
C VAL A 327 -6.08 -10.74 -4.57
N GLU A 328 -5.60 -11.98 -4.69
CA GLU A 328 -6.44 -13.12 -5.07
C GLU A 328 -7.23 -13.64 -3.86
N LEU A 329 -8.56 -13.81 -4.07
CA LEU A 329 -9.50 -14.33 -3.09
C LEU A 329 -10.24 -15.55 -3.67
N VAL A 330 -10.59 -16.52 -2.81
CA VAL A 330 -11.54 -17.57 -3.18
C VAL A 330 -12.88 -16.89 -3.48
N ALA A 331 -13.51 -17.21 -4.59
CA ALA A 331 -14.78 -16.61 -4.98
C ALA A 331 -15.96 -17.17 -4.16
N SER A 332 -15.89 -16.99 -2.84
CA SER A 332 -16.93 -17.39 -1.88
C SER A 332 -18.24 -16.68 -2.18
N GLY A 333 -19.35 -17.38 -1.98
CA GLY A 333 -20.68 -16.84 -2.20
C GLY A 333 -21.02 -15.59 -1.39
N ASP A 334 -20.38 -15.39 -0.24
CA ASP A 334 -20.60 -14.23 0.65
C ASP A 334 -19.86 -12.96 0.22
N ILE A 335 -18.96 -13.04 -0.76
CA ILE A 335 -18.23 -11.86 -1.23
C ILE A 335 -19.17 -10.95 -2.02
N SER A 336 -19.25 -9.69 -1.58
CA SER A 336 -19.92 -8.64 -2.34
C SER A 336 -19.00 -8.11 -3.45
N LEU A 337 -19.52 -8.02 -4.68
CA LEU A 337 -18.78 -7.53 -5.84
C LEU A 337 -18.51 -6.04 -5.73
N GLN A 338 -17.30 -5.64 -6.11
CA GLN A 338 -16.86 -4.25 -6.17
C GLN A 338 -16.46 -3.89 -7.61
N PHE A 339 -16.51 -2.60 -7.93
CA PHE A 339 -16.05 -2.10 -9.21
C PHE A 339 -14.57 -2.39 -9.40
N GLY A 340 -14.20 -2.94 -10.54
CA GLY A 340 -12.81 -3.32 -10.83
C GLY A 340 -12.40 -4.71 -10.35
N ASP A 341 -13.27 -5.47 -9.68
CA ASP A 341 -13.01 -6.88 -9.39
C ASP A 341 -12.82 -7.67 -10.68
N ILE A 342 -11.80 -8.52 -10.73
CA ILE A 342 -11.54 -9.43 -11.86
C ILE A 342 -11.95 -10.83 -11.44
N LEU A 343 -12.95 -11.39 -12.12
CA LEU A 343 -13.48 -12.72 -11.85
C LEU A 343 -12.94 -13.72 -12.86
N ASN A 344 -12.44 -14.85 -12.40
CA ASN A 344 -12.09 -15.98 -13.26
C ASN A 344 -13.33 -16.88 -13.41
N LEU A 345 -13.97 -16.80 -14.56
CA LEU A 345 -15.16 -17.57 -14.92
C LEU A 345 -14.78 -18.88 -15.58
N VAL A 346 -15.51 -19.94 -15.29
CA VAL A 346 -15.40 -21.27 -15.92
C VAL A 346 -16.78 -21.69 -16.40
N GLY A 347 -16.92 -21.95 -17.69
CA GLY A 347 -18.20 -22.31 -18.31
C GLY A 347 -18.08 -22.48 -19.81
N ARG A 348 -19.23 -22.68 -20.49
CA ARG A 348 -19.28 -22.65 -21.95
C ARG A 348 -19.10 -21.22 -22.47
N PRO A 349 -18.51 -21.00 -23.67
CA PRO A 349 -18.25 -19.67 -24.19
C PRO A 349 -19.49 -18.75 -24.19
N SER A 350 -20.61 -19.22 -24.71
CA SER A 350 -21.86 -18.45 -24.77
C SER A 350 -22.42 -18.07 -23.38
N ALA A 351 -22.23 -18.94 -22.39
CA ALA A 351 -22.64 -18.70 -21.02
C ALA A 351 -21.72 -17.68 -20.33
N ILE A 352 -20.41 -17.75 -20.58
CA ILE A 352 -19.44 -16.75 -20.10
C ILE A 352 -19.75 -15.38 -20.69
N ASP A 353 -20.05 -15.29 -22.01
CA ASP A 353 -20.41 -14.04 -22.66
C ASP A 353 -21.70 -13.44 -22.04
N ALA A 354 -22.70 -14.27 -21.71
CA ALA A 354 -23.90 -13.82 -21.02
C ALA A 354 -23.60 -13.26 -19.62
N VAL A 355 -22.77 -13.96 -18.84
CA VAL A 355 -22.34 -13.49 -17.51
C VAL A 355 -21.47 -12.24 -17.63
N ALA A 356 -20.59 -12.15 -18.63
CA ALA A 356 -19.77 -10.96 -18.89
C ALA A 356 -20.65 -9.73 -19.18
N ASN A 357 -21.74 -9.89 -19.93
CA ASN A 357 -22.70 -8.81 -20.15
C ASN A 357 -23.39 -8.37 -18.85
N VAL A 358 -23.75 -9.30 -17.96
CA VAL A 358 -24.32 -8.96 -16.65
C VAL A 358 -23.31 -8.22 -15.78
N LEU A 359 -22.05 -8.63 -15.80
CA LEU A 359 -20.96 -8.02 -15.04
C LEU A 359 -20.46 -6.70 -15.65
N GLY A 360 -20.72 -6.49 -16.95
CA GLY A 360 -20.38 -5.30 -17.72
C GLY A 360 -19.11 -5.43 -18.54
N ASN A 361 -18.07 -6.07 -18.05
CA ASN A 361 -16.77 -6.36 -18.72
C ASN A 361 -16.20 -5.22 -19.60
N ALA A 362 -16.48 -3.97 -19.22
CA ALA A 362 -16.09 -2.79 -19.98
C ALA A 362 -14.77 -2.22 -19.47
N GLN A 363 -13.63 -2.71 -20.00
CA GLN A 363 -12.29 -2.26 -19.60
C GLN A 363 -12.10 -0.75 -19.74
N GLN A 364 -12.77 -0.11 -20.69
CA GLN A 364 -12.71 1.35 -20.86
C GLN A 364 -13.27 2.11 -19.64
N LYS A 365 -14.28 1.56 -18.94
CA LYS A 365 -14.82 2.16 -17.73
C LYS A 365 -13.81 2.16 -16.57
N LEU A 366 -12.84 1.23 -16.56
CA LEU A 366 -11.76 1.21 -15.57
C LEU A 366 -10.78 2.38 -15.72
N GLN A 367 -10.81 3.09 -16.85
CA GLN A 367 -9.95 4.25 -17.08
C GLN A 367 -10.66 5.58 -16.75
N GLN A 368 -11.96 5.53 -16.44
CA GLN A 368 -12.72 6.72 -16.10
C GLN A 368 -12.67 7.00 -14.61
N VAL A 369 -12.36 8.24 -14.25
CA VAL A 369 -12.37 8.72 -12.87
C VAL A 369 -13.74 9.28 -12.55
N GLN A 370 -14.37 8.79 -11.50
CA GLN A 370 -15.54 9.44 -10.93
C GLN A 370 -15.10 10.49 -9.90
N MET A 371 -15.20 11.76 -10.28
CA MET A 371 -14.75 12.84 -9.41
C MET A 371 -15.69 13.07 -8.21
N LEU A 372 -16.98 12.78 -8.36
CA LEU A 372 -17.96 12.99 -7.28
C LEU A 372 -17.63 12.19 -6.01
N PRO A 373 -17.38 10.86 -6.05
CA PRO A 373 -16.94 10.10 -4.89
C PRO A 373 -15.64 10.63 -4.29
N VAL A 374 -14.70 11.11 -5.11
CA VAL A 374 -13.41 11.66 -4.64
C VAL A 374 -13.65 12.89 -3.78
N PHE A 375 -14.43 13.87 -4.25
CA PHE A 375 -14.70 15.08 -3.48
C PHE A 375 -15.56 14.82 -2.25
N ILE A 376 -16.53 13.91 -2.31
CA ILE A 376 -17.28 13.47 -1.12
C ILE A 376 -16.31 12.85 -0.09
N GLY A 377 -15.42 11.97 -0.53
CA GLY A 377 -14.47 11.33 0.36
C GLY A 377 -13.47 12.30 0.98
N ILE A 378 -12.96 13.27 0.22
CA ILE A 378 -12.09 14.34 0.73
C ILE A 378 -12.85 15.18 1.76
N GLY A 379 -14.08 15.63 1.45
CA GLY A 379 -14.88 16.44 2.36
C GLY A 379 -15.18 15.71 3.68
N LEU A 380 -15.60 14.45 3.61
CA LEU A 380 -15.81 13.61 4.80
C LEU A 380 -14.49 13.37 5.55
N GLY A 381 -13.38 13.24 4.85
CA GLY A 381 -12.06 13.08 5.45
C GLY A 381 -11.61 14.33 6.22
N VAL A 382 -11.80 15.51 5.64
CA VAL A 382 -11.50 16.79 6.32
C VAL A 382 -12.39 16.97 7.55
N LEU A 383 -13.69 16.67 7.45
CA LEU A 383 -14.61 16.70 8.59
C LEU A 383 -14.15 15.74 9.70
N LEU A 384 -13.83 14.50 9.35
CA LEU A 384 -13.32 13.50 10.31
C LEU A 384 -12.00 13.99 10.95
N GLY A 385 -11.10 14.57 10.16
CA GLY A 385 -9.83 15.11 10.62
C GLY A 385 -9.97 16.28 11.59
N SER A 386 -11.07 17.02 11.47
CA SER A 386 -11.36 18.21 12.30
C SER A 386 -12.03 17.88 13.63
N ILE A 387 -12.47 16.62 13.84
CA ILE A 387 -13.13 16.21 15.11
C ILE A 387 -12.10 16.23 16.24
N PRO A 388 -12.33 17.06 17.30
CA PRO A 388 -11.46 17.08 18.46
C PRO A 388 -11.70 15.87 19.35
N ILE A 389 -10.65 15.13 19.69
CA ILE A 389 -10.67 14.00 20.63
C ILE A 389 -10.02 14.46 21.93
N PHE A 390 -10.82 14.59 22.98
CA PHE A 390 -10.31 14.99 24.29
C PHE A 390 -9.78 13.77 25.04
N VAL A 391 -8.47 13.78 25.32
CA VAL A 391 -7.81 12.75 26.13
C VAL A 391 -7.45 13.36 27.48
N PRO A 392 -7.90 12.79 28.60
CA PRO A 392 -7.55 13.31 29.94
C PRO A 392 -6.03 13.33 30.13
N GLY A 393 -5.52 14.48 30.61
CA GLY A 393 -4.08 14.68 30.84
C GLY A 393 -3.31 15.25 29.63
N PHE A 394 -3.98 15.52 28.50
CA PHE A 394 -3.35 16.19 27.36
C PHE A 394 -3.68 17.69 27.34
N PRO A 395 -2.71 18.57 26.97
CA PRO A 395 -2.89 20.02 27.00
C PRO A 395 -3.85 20.54 25.93
N ALA A 396 -4.09 19.78 24.88
CA ALA A 396 -4.97 20.13 23.76
C ALA A 396 -5.76 18.92 23.29
N ALA A 397 -6.89 19.17 22.62
CA ALA A 397 -7.63 18.11 21.95
C ALA A 397 -6.83 17.55 20.77
N LEU A 398 -6.67 16.23 20.72
CA LEU A 398 -6.07 15.55 19.58
C LEU A 398 -7.02 15.61 18.40
N LYS A 399 -6.48 15.92 17.21
CA LYS A 399 -7.20 15.85 15.94
C LYS A 399 -6.41 14.97 14.98
N LEU A 400 -7.10 14.23 14.13
CA LEU A 400 -6.42 13.50 13.06
C LEU A 400 -5.78 14.45 12.03
N GLY A 401 -6.28 15.69 11.96
CA GLY A 401 -5.79 16.73 11.07
C GLY A 401 -6.07 16.46 9.59
N LEU A 402 -5.55 17.35 8.75
CA LEU A 402 -5.72 17.29 7.29
C LEU A 402 -4.92 16.17 6.61
N ALA A 403 -3.98 15.56 7.33
CA ALA A 403 -3.27 14.36 6.85
C ALA A 403 -3.98 13.07 7.27
N GLY A 404 -4.34 12.93 8.54
CA GLY A 404 -4.89 11.69 9.09
C GLY A 404 -6.35 11.45 8.72
N GLY A 405 -7.19 12.49 8.79
CA GLY A 405 -8.62 12.36 8.50
C GLY A 405 -8.92 11.88 7.08
N PRO A 406 -8.41 12.55 6.04
CA PRO A 406 -8.58 12.11 4.65
C PRO A 406 -7.99 10.71 4.38
N LEU A 407 -6.85 10.35 4.99
CA LEU A 407 -6.28 9.02 4.86
C LEU A 407 -7.21 7.95 5.42
N ILE A 408 -7.70 8.11 6.65
CA ILE A 408 -8.58 7.13 7.31
C ILE A 408 -9.90 7.01 6.56
N MET A 409 -10.50 8.13 6.15
CA MET A 409 -11.73 8.11 5.38
C MET A 409 -11.54 7.39 4.05
N ALA A 410 -10.44 7.66 3.34
CA ALA A 410 -10.12 7.00 2.09
C ALA A 410 -9.89 5.48 2.27
N LEU A 411 -9.23 5.04 3.35
CA LEU A 411 -9.08 3.62 3.70
C LEU A 411 -10.44 2.94 3.91
N ILE A 412 -11.35 3.61 4.63
CA ILE A 412 -12.70 3.10 4.91
C ILE A 412 -13.51 3.01 3.61
N LEU A 413 -13.55 4.08 2.83
CA LEU A 413 -14.32 4.14 1.59
C LEU A 413 -13.76 3.19 0.52
N GLY A 414 -12.44 3.09 0.40
CA GLY A 414 -11.77 2.14 -0.49
C GLY A 414 -12.09 0.68 -0.10
N ARG A 415 -12.22 0.38 1.20
CA ARG A 415 -12.65 -0.94 1.66
C ARG A 415 -14.12 -1.23 1.38
N ILE A 416 -15.01 -0.25 1.63
CA ILE A 416 -16.45 -0.38 1.34
C ILE A 416 -16.65 -0.58 -0.18
N GLY A 417 -15.85 0.11 -0.98
CA GLY A 417 -15.82 0.01 -2.43
C GLY A 417 -16.99 0.72 -3.10
N SER A 418 -18.24 0.45 -2.71
CA SER A 418 -19.43 1.08 -3.31
C SER A 418 -20.57 1.25 -2.31
N ILE A 419 -21.31 2.35 -2.43
CA ILE A 419 -22.57 2.60 -1.72
C ILE A 419 -23.60 3.03 -2.77
N GLY A 420 -24.54 2.16 -3.10
CA GLY A 420 -25.49 2.38 -4.19
C GLY A 420 -24.79 2.54 -5.53
N LYS A 421 -24.98 3.67 -6.21
CA LYS A 421 -24.34 3.97 -7.49
C LYS A 421 -22.99 4.68 -7.36
N LEU A 422 -22.61 5.11 -6.15
CA LEU A 422 -21.31 5.72 -5.90
C LEU A 422 -20.29 4.62 -5.62
N TYR A 423 -19.15 4.65 -6.29
CA TYR A 423 -18.06 3.73 -6.05
C TYR A 423 -16.72 4.46 -5.90
N TRP A 424 -15.95 4.04 -4.88
CA TRP A 424 -14.65 4.60 -4.56
C TRP A 424 -13.54 3.76 -5.19
N PHE A 425 -13.56 3.75 -6.51
CA PHE A 425 -12.51 3.17 -7.34
C PHE A 425 -11.82 4.31 -8.10
N MET A 426 -10.50 4.30 -8.08
CA MET A 426 -9.69 5.24 -8.87
C MET A 426 -8.76 4.44 -9.77
N PRO A 427 -8.77 4.69 -11.10
CA PRO A 427 -7.82 4.07 -12.00
C PRO A 427 -6.38 4.27 -11.53
N PRO A 428 -5.48 3.27 -11.62
CA PRO A 428 -4.11 3.39 -11.15
C PRO A 428 -3.35 4.59 -11.73
N SER A 429 -3.55 4.88 -13.01
CA SER A 429 -2.93 6.04 -13.68
C SER A 429 -3.42 7.38 -13.13
N ALA A 430 -4.72 7.50 -12.90
CA ALA A 430 -5.31 8.72 -12.33
C ALA A 430 -4.91 8.90 -10.85
N ASN A 431 -4.90 7.78 -10.09
CA ASN A 431 -4.43 7.79 -8.70
C ASN A 431 -2.97 8.28 -8.61
N LEU A 432 -2.10 7.74 -9.48
CA LEU A 432 -0.70 8.14 -9.55
C LEU A 432 -0.57 9.64 -9.90
N ALA A 433 -1.27 10.10 -10.92
CA ALA A 433 -1.21 11.50 -11.35
C ALA A 433 -1.66 12.49 -10.26
N LEU A 434 -2.80 12.21 -9.60
CA LEU A 434 -3.30 13.06 -8.51
C LEU A 434 -2.38 13.01 -7.27
N ARG A 435 -1.82 11.84 -6.97
CA ARG A 435 -0.85 11.67 -5.89
C ARG A 435 0.42 12.48 -6.15
N GLU A 436 0.98 12.37 -7.36
CA GLU A 436 2.19 13.11 -7.75
C GLU A 436 1.94 14.62 -7.75
N LEU A 437 0.80 15.06 -8.27
CA LEU A 437 0.41 16.47 -8.21
C LEU A 437 0.35 16.96 -6.76
N GLY A 438 -0.30 16.20 -5.87
CA GLY A 438 -0.36 16.53 -4.45
C GLY A 438 1.01 16.65 -3.80
N ILE A 439 1.91 15.70 -4.08
CA ILE A 439 3.30 15.73 -3.56
C ILE A 439 4.06 16.94 -4.12
N VAL A 440 3.95 17.21 -5.42
CA VAL A 440 4.63 18.36 -6.06
C VAL A 440 4.18 19.65 -5.41
N LEU A 441 2.86 19.87 -5.25
CA LEU A 441 2.35 21.09 -4.63
C LEU A 441 2.84 21.23 -3.18
N PHE A 442 2.76 20.17 -2.38
CA PHE A 442 3.20 20.17 -0.99
C PHE A 442 4.71 20.45 -0.86
N LEU A 443 5.55 19.66 -1.56
CA LEU A 443 7.00 19.79 -1.46
C LEU A 443 7.54 21.08 -2.07
N SER A 444 6.88 21.62 -3.12
CA SER A 444 7.26 22.93 -3.68
C SER A 444 7.17 24.03 -2.64
N VAL A 445 6.08 24.07 -1.88
CA VAL A 445 5.88 25.09 -0.86
C VAL A 445 6.84 24.89 0.32
N VAL A 446 7.01 23.65 0.78
CA VAL A 446 7.95 23.32 1.87
C VAL A 446 9.38 23.72 1.46
N GLY A 447 9.80 23.41 0.23
CA GLY A 447 11.12 23.77 -0.27
C GLY A 447 11.31 25.28 -0.40
N LEU A 448 10.32 26.00 -0.94
CA LEU A 448 10.35 27.46 -1.07
C LEU A 448 10.54 28.15 0.28
N LYS A 449 9.77 27.76 1.29
CA LYS A 449 9.85 28.30 2.64
C LYS A 449 11.20 28.02 3.32
N SER A 450 11.77 26.84 3.05
CA SER A 450 13.06 26.42 3.64
C SER A 450 14.28 27.04 2.94
N GLY A 451 14.13 27.55 1.72
CA GLY A 451 15.26 27.92 0.84
C GLY A 451 16.09 29.09 1.33
N GLY A 452 15.48 30.09 1.99
CA GLY A 452 16.19 31.30 2.46
C GLY A 452 17.35 31.00 3.41
N ASP A 453 17.11 30.17 4.40
CA ASP A 453 18.06 29.90 5.48
C ASP A 453 18.79 28.55 5.33
N PHE A 454 18.45 27.75 4.31
CA PHE A 454 18.95 26.38 4.16
C PHE A 454 20.49 26.31 4.12
N VAL A 455 21.11 27.12 3.26
CA VAL A 455 22.56 27.12 3.08
C VAL A 455 23.26 27.59 4.36
N ASN A 456 22.75 28.64 4.99
CA ASN A 456 23.32 29.16 6.23
C ASN A 456 23.22 28.13 7.38
N THR A 457 22.08 27.47 7.52
CA THR A 457 21.90 26.41 8.53
C THR A 457 22.79 25.20 8.26
N LEU A 458 22.98 24.83 6.99
CA LEU A 458 23.83 23.69 6.61
C LEU A 458 25.32 23.96 6.89
N VAL A 459 25.81 25.16 6.55
CA VAL A 459 27.26 25.48 6.58
C VAL A 459 27.68 26.06 7.93
N ASN A 460 26.90 26.98 8.46
CA ASN A 460 27.24 27.75 9.66
C ASN A 460 26.43 27.34 10.89
N GLY A 461 25.36 26.55 10.73
CA GLY A 461 24.48 26.09 11.79
C GLY A 461 24.63 24.61 12.09
N GLU A 462 23.55 24.01 12.62
CA GLU A 462 23.51 22.63 13.08
C GLU A 462 23.13 21.62 11.97
N GLY A 463 23.08 22.03 10.70
CA GLY A 463 22.57 21.20 9.61
C GLY A 463 23.32 19.88 9.44
N LEU A 464 24.64 19.85 9.63
CA LEU A 464 25.43 18.62 9.58
C LEU A 464 25.09 17.68 10.72
N SER A 465 24.83 18.20 11.93
CA SER A 465 24.36 17.41 13.08
C SER A 465 22.99 16.80 12.79
N TRP A 466 22.07 17.54 12.14
CA TRP A 466 20.75 17.06 11.74
C TRP A 466 20.83 15.89 10.75
N ILE A 467 21.77 15.93 9.81
CA ILE A 467 22.05 14.81 8.90
C ILE A 467 22.51 13.59 9.71
N GLY A 468 23.41 13.79 10.68
CA GLY A 468 23.91 12.72 11.56
C GLY A 468 22.79 12.09 12.40
N TYR A 469 21.91 12.91 12.98
CA TYR A 469 20.75 12.42 13.72
C TYR A 469 19.77 11.67 12.81
N GLY A 470 19.54 12.18 11.60
CA GLY A 470 18.76 11.49 10.58
C GLY A 470 19.33 10.11 10.23
N ALA A 471 20.67 10.03 10.13
CA ALA A 471 21.37 8.77 9.90
C ALA A 471 21.09 7.74 11.01
N LEU A 472 21.10 8.15 12.27
CA LEU A 472 20.78 7.27 13.40
C LEU A 472 19.32 6.81 13.38
N ILE A 473 18.38 7.73 13.12
CA ILE A 473 16.94 7.42 13.02
C ILE A 473 16.64 6.44 11.87
N THR A 474 17.41 6.49 10.77
CA THR A 474 17.27 5.54 9.66
C THR A 474 17.97 4.21 9.98
N ALA A 475 19.26 4.24 10.35
CA ALA A 475 20.09 3.06 10.40
C ALA A 475 19.78 2.16 11.61
N VAL A 476 19.59 2.74 12.81
CA VAL A 476 19.40 1.96 14.04
C VAL A 476 18.20 1.02 13.95
N PRO A 477 16.97 1.47 13.62
CA PRO A 477 15.82 0.57 13.54
C PRO A 477 15.96 -0.46 12.42
N LEU A 478 16.49 -0.06 11.24
CA LEU A 478 16.61 -0.95 10.09
C LEU A 478 17.64 -2.05 10.32
N ILE A 479 18.80 -1.71 10.88
CA ILE A 479 19.87 -2.68 11.19
C ILE A 479 19.39 -3.64 12.27
N THR A 480 18.87 -3.12 13.37
CA THR A 480 18.42 -3.92 14.51
C THR A 480 17.34 -4.91 14.08
N VAL A 481 16.29 -4.41 13.41
CA VAL A 481 15.16 -5.25 13.01
C VAL A 481 15.53 -6.16 11.84
N GLY A 482 16.39 -5.72 10.91
CA GLY A 482 16.91 -6.56 9.84
C GLY A 482 17.69 -7.77 10.36
N ILE A 483 18.56 -7.57 11.37
CA ILE A 483 19.28 -8.65 12.04
C ILE A 483 18.30 -9.58 12.76
N LEU A 484 17.36 -9.04 13.54
CA LEU A 484 16.35 -9.84 14.24
C LEU A 484 15.47 -10.65 13.28
N ALA A 485 15.01 -10.05 12.19
CA ALA A 485 14.20 -10.73 11.17
C ALA A 485 14.97 -11.88 10.52
N ARG A 486 16.27 -11.69 10.25
CA ARG A 486 17.11 -12.73 9.66
C ARG A 486 17.44 -13.85 10.66
N MET A 487 17.81 -13.50 11.89
CA MET A 487 18.24 -14.48 12.91
C MET A 487 17.07 -15.24 13.54
N LEU A 488 16.02 -14.52 13.99
CA LEU A 488 14.91 -15.12 14.72
C LEU A 488 13.84 -15.72 13.78
N ALA A 489 13.46 -14.98 12.74
CA ALA A 489 12.42 -15.41 11.83
C ALA A 489 12.95 -16.17 10.60
N LYS A 490 14.28 -16.27 10.43
CA LYS A 490 14.96 -16.85 9.26
C LYS A 490 14.37 -16.31 7.94
N MET A 491 14.05 -15.00 7.95
CA MET A 491 13.37 -14.35 6.85
C MET A 491 14.24 -14.37 5.59
N ASN A 492 13.64 -14.72 4.45
CA ASN A 492 14.28 -14.63 3.15
C ASN A 492 14.76 -13.21 2.88
N TYR A 493 15.97 -13.05 2.33
CA TYR A 493 16.60 -11.75 2.16
C TYR A 493 15.82 -10.81 1.22
N LEU A 494 15.27 -11.32 0.12
CA LEU A 494 14.48 -10.50 -0.81
C LEU A 494 13.18 -10.02 -0.17
N THR A 495 12.52 -10.88 0.60
CA THR A 495 11.35 -10.53 1.42
C THR A 495 11.70 -9.47 2.46
N MET A 496 12.87 -9.60 3.11
CA MET A 496 13.38 -8.64 4.08
C MET A 496 13.66 -7.28 3.44
N CYS A 497 14.30 -7.23 2.27
CA CYS A 497 14.54 -5.98 1.55
C CYS A 497 13.22 -5.25 1.23
N GLY A 498 12.20 -5.96 0.76
CA GLY A 498 10.88 -5.37 0.53
C GLY A 498 10.21 -4.87 1.82
N MET A 499 10.33 -5.61 2.92
CA MET A 499 9.85 -5.19 4.23
C MET A 499 10.56 -3.92 4.72
N LEU A 500 11.88 -3.85 4.61
CA LEU A 500 12.67 -2.67 5.01
C LEU A 500 12.29 -1.44 4.18
N ALA A 501 12.21 -1.58 2.83
CA ALA A 501 11.78 -0.51 1.94
C ALA A 501 10.34 -0.05 2.26
N GLY A 502 9.43 -0.99 2.49
CA GLY A 502 8.03 -0.71 2.83
C GLY A 502 7.88 -0.04 4.20
N SER A 503 8.72 -0.41 5.18
CA SER A 503 8.75 0.20 6.51
C SER A 503 9.26 1.64 6.51
N MET A 504 9.99 2.02 5.48
CA MET A 504 10.47 3.39 5.26
C MET A 504 9.63 4.13 4.22
N THR A 505 8.59 3.48 3.67
CA THR A 505 7.70 4.04 2.65
C THR A 505 8.42 4.55 1.40
N ASP A 506 9.57 3.93 1.05
CA ASP A 506 10.51 4.41 0.04
C ASP A 506 10.45 3.61 -1.28
N PRO A 507 9.83 4.15 -2.36
CA PRO A 507 9.80 3.52 -3.67
C PRO A 507 11.20 3.36 -4.31
N PRO A 508 12.17 4.29 -4.20
CA PRO A 508 13.54 4.07 -4.66
C PRO A 508 14.20 2.84 -4.05
N ALA A 509 14.03 2.61 -2.75
CA ALA A 509 14.55 1.40 -2.10
C ALA A 509 13.84 0.13 -2.59
N LEU A 510 12.54 0.20 -2.87
CA LEU A 510 11.83 -0.91 -3.51
C LEU A 510 12.37 -1.21 -4.90
N ALA A 511 12.62 -0.17 -5.72
CA ALA A 511 13.19 -0.34 -7.05
C ALA A 511 14.57 -1.02 -6.98
N PHE A 512 15.41 -0.62 -6.03
CA PHE A 512 16.68 -1.30 -5.77
C PHE A 512 16.48 -2.76 -5.37
N ALA A 513 15.58 -3.05 -4.43
CA ALA A 513 15.29 -4.41 -3.97
C ALA A 513 14.76 -5.32 -5.10
N ASN A 514 13.91 -4.79 -5.98
CA ASN A 514 13.44 -5.53 -7.16
C ASN A 514 14.55 -5.78 -8.18
N ASN A 515 15.50 -4.86 -8.33
CA ASN A 515 16.63 -5.03 -9.25
C ASN A 515 17.65 -6.08 -8.77
N LEU A 516 17.63 -6.47 -7.49
CA LEU A 516 18.46 -7.57 -6.99
C LEU A 516 18.07 -8.92 -7.65
N HIS A 517 16.76 -9.14 -7.87
CA HIS A 517 16.25 -10.30 -8.59
C HIS A 517 14.87 -9.97 -9.21
N PRO A 518 14.81 -9.50 -10.47
CA PRO A 518 13.59 -8.94 -11.06
C PRO A 518 12.41 -9.91 -11.18
N THR A 519 12.69 -11.22 -11.29
CA THR A 519 11.66 -12.25 -11.52
C THR A 519 11.02 -12.79 -10.23
N SER A 520 11.66 -12.61 -9.03
CA SER A 520 11.19 -13.24 -7.79
C SER A 520 9.88 -12.63 -7.25
N GLY A 521 9.65 -11.34 -7.48
CA GLY A 521 8.49 -10.61 -6.93
C GLY A 521 8.42 -10.52 -5.40
N ALA A 522 9.36 -11.13 -4.68
CA ALA A 522 9.36 -11.22 -3.21
C ALA A 522 9.39 -9.84 -2.53
N ALA A 523 10.26 -8.94 -3.03
CA ALA A 523 10.40 -7.61 -2.48
C ALA A 523 9.14 -6.76 -2.72
N ALA A 524 8.56 -6.80 -3.90
CA ALA A 524 7.33 -6.07 -4.21
C ALA A 524 6.15 -6.53 -3.34
N LEU A 525 6.01 -7.84 -3.14
CA LEU A 525 4.93 -8.41 -2.33
C LEU A 525 5.07 -8.00 -0.85
N SER A 526 6.26 -8.13 -0.27
CA SER A 526 6.49 -7.77 1.13
C SER A 526 6.39 -6.27 1.37
N TYR A 527 6.86 -5.44 0.44
CA TYR A 527 6.64 -3.99 0.46
C TYR A 527 5.14 -3.67 0.51
N ALA A 528 4.36 -4.20 -0.44
CA ALA A 528 2.92 -3.95 -0.50
C ALA A 528 2.18 -4.43 0.75
N THR A 529 2.68 -5.48 1.42
CA THR A 529 2.10 -6.02 2.66
C THR A 529 2.26 -5.08 3.84
N VAL A 530 3.44 -4.45 4.01
CA VAL A 530 3.73 -3.62 5.20
C VAL A 530 3.43 -2.14 4.99
N TYR A 531 3.51 -1.65 3.76
CA TYR A 531 3.36 -0.24 3.42
C TYR A 531 2.09 0.42 3.98
N PRO A 532 0.89 -0.21 3.90
CA PRO A 532 -0.34 0.43 4.36
C PRO A 532 -0.35 0.73 5.86
N LEU A 533 0.02 -0.25 6.67
CA LEU A 533 0.07 -0.11 8.12
C LEU A 533 1.15 0.90 8.53
N VAL A 534 2.32 0.79 7.91
CA VAL A 534 3.43 1.69 8.21
C VAL A 534 3.11 3.13 7.82
N MET A 535 2.49 3.37 6.68
CA MET A 535 2.08 4.72 6.28
C MET A 535 1.18 5.36 7.35
N PHE A 536 0.20 4.62 7.85
CA PHE A 536 -0.65 5.08 8.95
C PHE A 536 0.14 5.39 10.22
N LEU A 537 0.99 4.46 10.65
CA LEU A 537 1.80 4.62 11.86
C LEU A 537 2.79 5.79 11.75
N ARG A 538 3.42 5.99 10.58
CA ARG A 538 4.34 7.10 10.33
C ARG A 538 3.66 8.47 10.40
N ILE A 539 2.40 8.58 9.98
CA ILE A 539 1.62 9.81 10.11
C ILE A 539 1.28 10.11 11.57
N ILE A 540 0.98 9.09 12.37
CA ILE A 540 0.63 9.26 13.79
C ILE A 540 1.86 9.52 14.66
N THR A 541 3.01 8.94 14.35
CA THR A 541 4.22 9.03 15.19
C THR A 541 4.64 10.46 15.52
N PRO A 542 4.79 11.40 14.56
CA PRO A 542 5.16 12.78 14.90
C PRO A 542 4.09 13.49 15.73
N GLN A 543 2.81 13.16 15.54
CA GLN A 543 1.74 13.71 16.36
C GLN A 543 1.84 13.22 17.82
N LEU A 544 2.08 11.92 18.02
CA LEU A 544 2.27 11.35 19.35
C LEU A 544 3.50 11.95 20.05
N LEU A 545 4.62 12.08 19.34
CA LEU A 545 5.84 12.69 19.88
C LEU A 545 5.62 14.16 20.21
N ALA A 546 4.94 14.91 19.34
CA ALA A 546 4.62 16.31 19.59
C ALA A 546 3.80 16.48 20.88
N VAL A 547 2.73 15.72 21.03
CA VAL A 547 1.87 15.81 22.22
C VAL A 547 2.61 15.34 23.48
N LEU A 548 3.38 14.24 23.38
CA LEU A 548 4.15 13.70 24.52
C LEU A 548 5.14 14.72 25.06
N PHE A 549 5.89 15.36 24.19
CA PHE A 549 6.94 16.31 24.62
C PHE A 549 6.41 17.70 24.91
N TRP A 550 5.28 18.10 24.29
CA TRP A 550 4.60 19.34 24.64
C TRP A 550 4.06 19.35 26.08
N SER A 551 3.59 18.17 26.55
CA SER A 551 3.05 18.03 27.91
C SER A 551 4.13 17.94 29.01
N ILE A 552 5.37 17.67 28.65
CA ILE A 552 6.50 17.49 29.59
C ILE A 552 7.39 18.74 29.67
N GLY A 553 7.30 19.66 28.70
CA GLY A 553 8.00 20.95 28.68
C GLY A 553 7.11 22.06 29.19
#